data_c7ca42024fd958865e372715d41bafad
#
_entry.id   c7ca42024fd958865e372715d41bafad
#
_cell.length_a   1.000
_cell.length_b   1.000
_cell.length_c   1.000
_cell.angle_alpha   90.00
_cell.angle_beta   90.00
_cell.angle_gamma   90.00
#
_symmetry.space_group_name_H-M   'P 1'
#
loop_
_entity.id
_entity.type
_entity.pdbx_description
1 polymer ?
#
loop_
_entity_poly.entity_id
_entity_poly.type
_entity_poly.pdbx_seq_one_letter_code
_entity_poly.pdbx_strand_id
1 'polypeptide(L)'
;MYRILVVDDNFENRQLLAEILREISVCDFAANGIEAIEAYNLSLKKNEPYSLILLDIELPGINGLEILGKIRESEEAAGIKLGDGIPIIIVTAYEKRFLEAYNKGCDDYVLKPIDTNELLTKVSNVLEKTDRG
;
A
#
# COMPACT_ATOMS: atom_id res chain seq x y z
N MET A 1 -11.59 -8.50 -10.14
CA MET A 1 -11.39 -7.66 -8.93
C MET A 1 -9.91 -7.45 -8.68
N TYR A 2 -9.56 -6.29 -8.17
CA TYR A 2 -8.17 -6.00 -7.78
C TYR A 2 -7.81 -6.78 -6.53
N ARG A 3 -6.52 -7.07 -6.36
CA ARG A 3 -5.97 -7.62 -5.13
C ARG A 3 -5.22 -6.51 -4.40
N ILE A 4 -5.62 -6.21 -3.18
CA ILE A 4 -5.04 -5.11 -2.39
C ILE A 4 -4.50 -5.68 -1.08
N LEU A 5 -3.25 -5.32 -0.76
CA LEU A 5 -2.66 -5.64 0.53
C LEU A 5 -2.85 -4.47 1.47
N VAL A 6 -3.49 -4.70 2.59
CA VAL A 6 -3.73 -3.68 3.63
C VAL A 6 -2.79 -3.95 4.81
N VAL A 7 -1.89 -3.00 5.08
CA VAL A 7 -0.88 -3.12 6.12
C VAL A 7 -1.18 -2.11 7.22
N ASP A 8 -1.70 -2.58 8.34
CA ASP A 8 -2.07 -1.76 9.49
C ASP A 8 -2.13 -2.69 10.70
N ASP A 9 -1.57 -2.28 11.83
CA ASP A 9 -1.56 -3.14 13.04
C ASP A 9 -2.90 -3.14 13.78
N ASN A 10 -3.81 -2.26 13.43
CA ASN A 10 -5.12 -2.13 14.06
C ASN A 10 -6.16 -2.93 13.27
N PHE A 11 -6.77 -3.93 13.93
CA PHE A 11 -7.77 -4.79 13.30
C PHE A 11 -8.97 -3.99 12.76
N GLU A 12 -9.45 -3.02 13.53
CA GLU A 12 -10.63 -2.22 13.12
C GLU A 12 -10.33 -1.39 11.87
N ASN A 13 -9.12 -0.83 11.76
CA ASN A 13 -8.71 -0.09 10.57
C ASN A 13 -8.65 -1.00 9.35
N ARG A 14 -8.11 -2.22 9.51
CA ARG A 14 -8.07 -3.19 8.40
C ARG A 14 -9.49 -3.53 7.93
N GLN A 15 -10.41 -3.77 8.86
CA GLN A 15 -11.80 -4.07 8.53
C GLN A 15 -12.49 -2.91 7.83
N LEU A 16 -12.26 -1.69 8.30
CA LEU A 16 -12.84 -0.50 7.67
C LEU A 16 -12.37 -0.35 6.22
N LEU A 17 -11.07 -0.48 5.99
CA LEU A 17 -10.50 -0.36 4.64
C LEU A 17 -11.05 -1.45 3.72
N ALA A 18 -11.13 -2.69 4.21
CA ALA A 18 -11.69 -3.80 3.44
C ALA A 18 -13.16 -3.54 3.09
N GLU A 19 -13.93 -3.01 4.02
CA GLU A 19 -15.35 -2.71 3.77
C GLU A 19 -15.51 -1.61 2.73
N ILE A 20 -14.72 -0.55 2.82
CA ILE A 20 -14.76 0.55 1.85
C ILE A 20 -14.44 0.03 0.43
N LEU A 21 -13.50 -0.91 0.32
CA LEU A 21 -13.00 -1.40 -0.97
C LEU A 21 -13.67 -2.70 -1.44
N ARG A 22 -14.66 -3.19 -0.71
CA ARG A 22 -15.26 -4.51 -0.91
C ARG A 22 -15.76 -4.74 -2.34
N GLU A 23 -16.34 -3.75 -2.98
CA GLU A 23 -16.95 -3.92 -4.29
C GLU A 23 -15.93 -3.97 -5.43
N ILE A 24 -14.72 -3.47 -5.21
CA ILE A 24 -13.71 -3.40 -6.26
C ILE A 24 -12.52 -4.32 -6.03
N SER A 25 -12.38 -4.87 -4.82
CA SER A 25 -11.16 -5.61 -4.48
C SER A 25 -11.39 -6.77 -3.53
N VAL A 26 -10.42 -7.67 -3.54
CA VAL A 26 -10.20 -8.67 -2.49
C VAL A 26 -8.98 -8.21 -1.71
N CYS A 27 -9.11 -8.09 -0.39
CA CYS A 27 -8.03 -7.59 0.46
C CYS A 27 -7.36 -8.73 1.22
N ASP A 28 -6.02 -8.73 1.20
CA ASP A 28 -5.20 -9.49 2.13
C ASP A 28 -4.69 -8.51 3.21
N PHE A 29 -4.31 -9.02 4.36
CA PHE A 29 -3.95 -8.19 5.50
C PHE A 29 -2.58 -8.54 6.06
N ALA A 30 -1.87 -7.52 6.53
CA ALA A 30 -0.64 -7.68 7.29
C ALA A 30 -0.70 -6.75 8.49
N ALA A 31 -0.31 -7.24 9.67
CA ALA A 31 -0.36 -6.47 10.91
C ALA A 31 0.99 -5.83 11.26
N ASN A 32 2.04 -6.14 10.52
CA ASN A 32 3.38 -5.63 10.76
C ASN A 32 4.22 -5.73 9.49
N GLY A 33 5.45 -5.19 9.54
CA GLY A 33 6.33 -5.14 8.38
C GLY A 33 6.79 -6.49 7.88
N ILE A 34 7.05 -7.42 8.80
CA ILE A 34 7.49 -8.77 8.42
C ILE A 34 6.39 -9.47 7.60
N GLU A 35 5.15 -9.43 8.10
CA GLU A 35 4.02 -10.00 7.38
C GLU A 35 3.81 -9.33 6.03
N ALA A 36 3.99 -8.00 5.98
CA ALA A 36 3.82 -7.25 4.72
C ALA A 36 4.83 -7.68 3.66
N ILE A 37 6.11 -7.78 4.03
CA ILE A 37 7.16 -8.20 3.11
C ILE A 37 6.97 -9.66 2.68
N GLU A 38 6.59 -10.53 3.61
CA GLU A 38 6.30 -11.93 3.27
C GLU A 38 5.14 -12.04 2.29
N ALA A 39 4.05 -11.30 2.52
CA ALA A 39 2.89 -11.30 1.63
C ALA A 39 3.26 -10.78 0.24
N TYR A 40 4.01 -9.69 0.19
CA TYR A 40 4.49 -9.10 -1.06
C TYR A 40 5.34 -10.11 -1.86
N ASN A 41 6.34 -10.70 -1.21
CA ASN A 41 7.23 -11.67 -1.87
C ASN A 41 6.46 -12.91 -2.34
N LEU A 42 5.53 -13.40 -1.52
CA LEU A 42 4.72 -14.56 -1.88
C LEU A 42 3.84 -14.28 -3.10
N SER A 43 3.27 -13.08 -3.18
CA SER A 43 2.43 -12.69 -4.32
C SER A 43 3.21 -12.72 -5.63
N LEU A 44 4.46 -12.26 -5.60
CA LEU A 44 5.34 -12.31 -6.78
C LEU A 44 5.71 -13.76 -7.15
N LYS A 45 6.00 -14.56 -6.15
CA LYS A 45 6.38 -15.96 -6.34
C LYS A 45 5.26 -16.78 -6.96
N LYS A 46 4.02 -16.47 -6.57
CA LYS A 46 2.82 -17.15 -7.12
C LYS A 46 2.37 -16.56 -8.45
N ASN A 47 3.02 -15.51 -8.92
CA ASN A 47 2.62 -14.76 -10.10
C ASN A 47 1.20 -14.18 -9.96
N GLU A 48 0.87 -13.74 -8.75
CA GLU A 48 -0.39 -13.09 -8.41
C GLU A 48 -0.10 -11.78 -7.67
N PRO A 49 0.54 -10.79 -8.35
CA PRO A 49 0.95 -9.57 -7.66
C PRO A 49 -0.23 -8.75 -7.17
N TYR A 50 0.00 -8.01 -6.10
CA TYR A 50 -1.01 -7.04 -5.65
C TYR A 50 -1.10 -5.89 -6.64
N SER A 51 -2.32 -5.36 -6.77
CA SER A 51 -2.58 -4.17 -7.59
C SER A 51 -2.25 -2.89 -6.84
N LEU A 52 -2.27 -2.94 -5.50
CA LEU A 52 -2.09 -1.78 -4.63
C LEU A 52 -1.73 -2.26 -3.23
N ILE A 53 -0.89 -1.50 -2.55
CA ILE A 53 -0.63 -1.68 -1.12
C ILE A 53 -1.10 -0.41 -0.40
N LEU A 54 -1.96 -0.58 0.62
CA LEU A 54 -2.31 0.47 1.56
C LEU A 54 -1.46 0.26 2.81
N LEU A 55 -0.65 1.23 3.18
CA LEU A 55 0.46 1.03 4.12
C LEU A 55 0.47 2.11 5.19
N ASP A 56 0.33 1.71 6.45
CA ASP A 56 0.49 2.63 7.58
C ASP A 56 1.98 2.82 7.90
N ILE A 57 2.32 3.99 8.37
CA ILE A 57 3.69 4.29 8.83
C ILE A 57 3.90 3.70 10.23
N GLU A 58 2.90 3.82 11.11
CA GLU A 58 3.00 3.38 12.51
C GLU A 58 2.75 1.89 12.65
N LEU A 59 3.82 1.11 12.55
CA LEU A 59 3.77 -0.35 12.69
C LEU A 59 4.77 -0.80 13.75
N PRO A 60 4.50 -1.89 14.48
CA PRO A 60 5.48 -2.43 15.42
C PRO A 60 6.70 -2.97 14.64
N GLY A 61 7.89 -2.73 15.18
CA GLY A 61 9.13 -3.15 14.55
C GLY A 61 9.51 -2.23 13.40
N ILE A 62 9.51 -2.75 12.18
CA ILE A 62 9.84 -1.98 10.97
C ILE A 62 8.67 -1.07 10.63
N ASN A 63 8.90 0.25 10.53
CA ASN A 63 7.82 1.18 10.20
C ASN A 63 7.49 1.15 8.69
N GLY A 64 6.35 1.77 8.33
CA GLY A 64 5.86 1.73 6.95
C GLY A 64 6.79 2.38 5.94
N LEU A 65 7.54 3.41 6.32
CA LEU A 65 8.49 4.05 5.40
C LEU A 65 9.66 3.13 5.06
N GLU A 66 10.11 2.33 6.03
CA GLU A 66 11.14 1.33 5.79
C GLU A 66 10.63 0.23 4.87
N ILE A 67 9.38 -0.19 5.05
CA ILE A 67 8.74 -1.19 4.17
C ILE A 67 8.66 -0.65 2.73
N LEU A 68 8.22 0.60 2.58
CA LEU A 68 8.16 1.26 1.28
C LEU A 68 9.53 1.25 0.60
N GLY A 69 10.57 1.64 1.34
CA GLY A 69 11.94 1.63 0.83
C GLY A 69 12.39 0.26 0.38
N LYS A 70 12.10 -0.78 1.16
CA LYS A 70 12.47 -2.16 0.83
C LYS A 70 11.75 -2.65 -0.43
N ILE A 71 10.48 -2.33 -0.60
CA ILE A 71 9.74 -2.71 -1.80
C ILE A 71 10.33 -2.02 -3.02
N ARG A 72 10.61 -0.72 -2.94
CA ARG A 72 11.20 0.03 -4.06
C ARG A 72 12.61 -0.46 -4.40
N GLU A 73 13.43 -0.81 -3.41
CA GLU A 73 14.74 -1.42 -3.65
C GLU A 73 14.61 -2.77 -4.36
N SER A 74 13.65 -3.58 -3.95
CA SER A 74 13.37 -4.87 -4.58
C SER A 74 12.97 -4.71 -6.04
N GLU A 75 12.12 -3.73 -6.33
CA GLU A 75 11.70 -3.43 -7.70
C GLU A 75 12.89 -2.95 -8.56
N GLU A 76 13.70 -2.06 -8.02
CA GLU A 76 14.90 -1.57 -8.71
C GLU A 76 15.85 -2.72 -9.06
N ALA A 77 16.07 -3.62 -8.10
CA ALA A 77 16.91 -4.81 -8.32
C ALA A 77 16.35 -5.73 -9.41
N ALA A 78 15.02 -5.72 -9.58
CA ALA A 78 14.36 -6.50 -10.63
C ALA A 78 14.27 -5.76 -11.97
N GLY A 79 14.83 -4.56 -12.07
CA GLY A 79 14.83 -3.77 -13.30
C GLY A 79 13.55 -2.96 -13.54
N ILE A 80 12.70 -2.82 -12.53
CA ILE A 80 11.48 -2.02 -12.63
C ILE A 80 11.84 -0.55 -12.43
N LYS A 81 11.46 0.28 -13.39
CA LYS A 81 11.76 1.72 -13.34
C LYS A 81 10.89 2.42 -12.28
N LEU A 82 11.43 3.52 -11.75
CA LEU A 82 10.68 4.38 -10.84
C LEU A 82 9.38 4.82 -11.52
N GLY A 83 8.26 4.67 -10.82
CA GLY A 83 6.94 4.98 -11.36
C GLY A 83 6.21 3.80 -12.00
N ASP A 84 6.92 2.72 -12.32
CA ASP A 84 6.33 1.52 -12.93
C ASP A 84 6.09 0.41 -11.91
N GLY A 85 6.47 0.62 -10.65
CA GLY A 85 6.30 -0.38 -9.60
C GLY A 85 4.87 -0.45 -9.08
N ILE A 86 4.66 -1.33 -8.11
CA ILE A 86 3.36 -1.49 -7.48
C ILE A 86 2.89 -0.16 -6.86
N PRO A 87 1.64 0.26 -7.09
CA PRO A 87 1.10 1.44 -6.43
C PRO A 87 1.09 1.26 -4.90
N ILE A 88 1.54 2.27 -4.18
CA ILE A 88 1.54 2.27 -2.71
C ILE A 88 0.96 3.58 -2.23
N ILE A 89 -0.12 3.50 -1.45
CA ILE A 89 -0.72 4.65 -0.78
C ILE A 89 -0.43 4.54 0.70
N ILE A 90 0.15 5.57 1.27
CA ILE A 90 0.36 5.66 2.72
C ILE A 90 -0.95 6.08 3.38
N VAL A 91 -1.41 5.34 4.38
CA VAL A 91 -2.64 5.63 5.14
C VAL A 91 -2.26 5.71 6.62
N THR A 92 -2.16 6.91 7.17
CA THR A 92 -1.57 7.11 8.50
C THR A 92 -2.14 8.33 9.19
N ALA A 93 -1.93 8.41 10.53
CA ALA A 93 -2.25 9.59 11.30
C ALA A 93 -1.13 10.65 11.26
N TYR A 94 0.05 10.32 10.73
CA TYR A 94 1.19 11.25 10.67
C TYR A 94 1.10 12.18 9.47
N GLU A 95 0.74 13.43 9.70
CA GLU A 95 0.66 14.40 8.61
C GLU A 95 2.03 14.99 8.20
N LYS A 96 3.05 14.88 9.05
CA LYS A 96 4.34 15.52 8.80
C LYS A 96 5.34 14.69 8.01
N ARG A 97 4.97 13.49 7.60
CA ARG A 97 5.91 12.59 6.93
C ARG A 97 5.63 12.39 5.43
N PHE A 98 4.73 13.20 4.85
CA PHE A 98 4.37 12.97 3.46
C PHE A 98 5.52 13.25 2.49
N LEU A 99 6.36 14.28 2.74
CA LEU A 99 7.52 14.54 1.88
C LEU A 99 8.50 13.36 1.88
N GLU A 100 8.78 12.83 3.06
CA GLU A 100 9.65 11.66 3.19
C GLU A 100 9.06 10.46 2.45
N ALA A 101 7.75 10.25 2.58
CA ALA A 101 7.06 9.16 1.90
C ALA A 101 7.14 9.31 0.37
N TYR A 102 6.88 10.50 -0.16
CA TYR A 102 7.00 10.75 -1.59
C TYR A 102 8.44 10.59 -2.08
N ASN A 103 9.41 11.06 -1.32
CA ASN A 103 10.82 10.89 -1.68
C ASN A 103 11.24 9.42 -1.71
N LYS A 104 10.59 8.58 -0.91
CA LYS A 104 10.83 7.13 -0.90
C LYS A 104 10.00 6.38 -1.95
N GLY A 105 9.09 7.07 -2.63
CA GLY A 105 8.37 6.52 -3.78
C GLY A 105 6.94 6.07 -3.55
N CYS A 106 6.21 6.64 -2.57
CA CYS A 106 4.78 6.37 -2.48
C CYS A 106 4.03 7.10 -3.58
N ASP A 107 2.87 6.58 -3.95
CA ASP A 107 2.04 7.15 -5.02
C ASP A 107 1.04 8.17 -4.49
N ASP A 108 0.59 8.00 -3.26
CA ASP A 108 -0.34 8.94 -2.64
C ASP A 108 -0.31 8.78 -1.11
N TYR A 109 -1.01 9.67 -0.42
CA TYR A 109 -0.97 9.77 1.04
C TYR A 109 -2.37 10.13 1.55
N VAL A 110 -2.89 9.36 2.49
CA VAL A 110 -4.21 9.57 3.09
C VAL A 110 -4.04 9.69 4.60
N LEU A 111 -4.60 10.75 5.18
CA LEU A 111 -4.58 10.94 6.63
C LEU A 111 -5.78 10.29 7.31
N LYS A 112 -5.53 9.68 8.46
CA LYS A 112 -6.60 9.22 9.35
C LYS A 112 -7.12 10.41 10.16
N PRO A 113 -8.42 10.47 10.50
CA PRO A 113 -9.45 9.47 10.24
C PRO A 113 -9.80 9.39 8.75
N ILE A 114 -10.09 8.18 8.29
CA ILE A 114 -10.31 7.93 6.86
C ILE A 114 -11.63 8.53 6.39
N ASP A 115 -11.55 9.36 5.35
CA ASP A 115 -12.71 9.84 4.62
C ASP A 115 -12.93 8.85 3.46
N THR A 116 -14.10 8.22 3.43
CA THR A 116 -14.41 7.19 2.44
C THR A 116 -14.27 7.69 1.01
N ASN A 117 -14.79 8.89 0.71
CA ASN A 117 -14.74 9.42 -0.64
C ASN A 117 -13.32 9.77 -1.07
N GLU A 118 -12.52 10.35 -0.17
CA GLU A 118 -11.12 10.66 -0.44
C GLU A 118 -10.34 9.38 -0.75
N LEU A 119 -10.51 8.36 0.09
CA LEU A 119 -9.82 7.09 -0.12
C LEU A 119 -10.20 6.45 -1.46
N LEU A 120 -11.49 6.35 -1.75
CA LEU A 120 -11.96 5.76 -3.01
C LEU A 120 -11.43 6.53 -4.22
N THR A 121 -11.42 7.86 -4.17
CA THR A 121 -10.91 8.68 -5.26
C THR A 121 -9.43 8.40 -5.49
N LYS A 122 -8.62 8.40 -4.44
CA LYS A 122 -7.18 8.17 -4.56
C LYS A 122 -6.86 6.74 -5.01
N VAL A 123 -7.58 5.75 -4.48
CA VAL A 123 -7.43 4.35 -4.90
C VAL A 123 -7.77 4.21 -6.38
N SER A 124 -8.91 4.77 -6.80
CA SER A 124 -9.31 4.70 -8.21
C SER A 124 -8.29 5.35 -9.13
N ASN A 125 -7.74 6.50 -8.74
CA ASN A 125 -6.74 7.21 -9.55
C ASN A 125 -5.49 6.37 -9.77
N VAL A 126 -4.96 5.73 -8.73
CA VAL A 126 -3.74 4.92 -8.89
C VAL A 126 -4.02 3.63 -9.66
N LEU A 127 -5.18 3.01 -9.47
CA LEU A 127 -5.54 1.79 -10.19
C LEU A 127 -5.80 2.06 -11.67
N GLU A 128 -6.48 3.14 -12.01
CA GLU A 128 -6.71 3.54 -13.40
C GLU A 128 -5.41 3.84 -14.12
N LYS A 129 -4.48 4.52 -13.46
CA LYS A 129 -3.17 4.82 -14.02
C LYS A 129 -2.40 3.54 -14.35
N THR A 130 -2.49 2.53 -13.48
CA THR A 130 -1.85 1.23 -13.69
C THR A 130 -2.48 0.50 -14.87
N ASP A 131 -3.81 0.52 -14.97
CA ASP A 131 -4.53 -0.14 -16.06
C ASP A 131 -4.21 0.46 -17.43
N ARG A 132 -3.87 1.74 -17.48
CA ARG A 132 -3.49 2.43 -18.72
C ARG A 132 -2.05 2.18 -19.15
N GLY A 133 -1.24 1.78 -18.20
CA GLY A 133 0.18 1.55 -18.40
C GLY A 133 0.47 0.21 -18.99
#